data_d0dfe1c7eb4ec3de11f821981a8e067d
#
_entry.id   d0dfe1c7eb4ec3de11f821981a8e067d
#
_cell.length_a   1.000
_cell.length_b   1.000
_cell.length_c   1.000
_cell.angle_alpha   90.00
_cell.angle_beta   90.00
_cell.angle_gamma   90.00
#
_symmetry.space_group_name_H-M   'P 1'
#
loop_
_entity.id
_entity.type
_entity.pdbx_description
1 polymer ?
#
loop_
_entity_poly.entity_id
_entity_poly.type
_entity_poly.pdbx_seq_one_letter_code
_entity_poly.pdbx_strand_id
1 'polypeptide(L)'
;MKRILRALWRWLQIVVPFGLLAQKPRHYREMLRVAWANRGRWRYAMRILRHGVCDGCSLGPRGLRDDVIPGVHLCLTRLGLLRLNTMGPIPDGALDDVASLRKLSNEQLHQLGRVPSPLLRKPGERGFRKISWEEATRLAADALARTDGDRAAFFVSSRGLTNEAYYAIQKLARVAGTPHVDSCARLCHAASASGLKETLGWGAPTCSLSDLIGTDLLILIGTDVANNQPVTTKYMHFAKRQGTRIVVVNPFREPSLDRYWVPSVPSSALFGTALADDFFPVRGGGDIAFMSGVLKSLDERGAWDEEFVAARTTGAAELRAHLRALEWETISDESGLPREAIERFSLAYARARTAVILYSMGLTQYAFGVDNVKMVVNLALARGNVGRDKCGIIPIRGHSGVQGTAECGVDPDKLPGAVEVNDENCARFEQAWGHPRSGRAHV
;
A
#
# COMPACT_ATOMS: atom_id res chain seq x y z
N MET A 1 30.79 9.36 -23.52
CA MET A 1 30.90 10.31 -22.43
C MET A 1 29.72 10.17 -21.42
N LYS A 2 28.44 10.40 -21.80
CA LYS A 2 27.27 10.29 -20.88
C LYS A 2 27.11 8.91 -20.20
N ARG A 3 27.42 7.79 -20.86
CA ARG A 3 27.37 6.43 -20.28
C ARG A 3 28.44 6.22 -19.21
N ILE A 4 29.64 6.68 -19.44
CA ILE A 4 30.77 6.56 -18.51
C ILE A 4 30.51 7.41 -17.26
N LEU A 5 30.04 8.65 -17.43
CA LEU A 5 29.66 9.52 -16.32
C LEU A 5 28.54 8.94 -15.47
N ARG A 6 27.53 8.30 -16.10
CA ARG A 6 26.47 7.58 -15.36
C ARG A 6 26.99 6.36 -14.61
N ALA A 7 27.93 5.61 -15.20
CA ALA A 7 28.55 4.47 -14.53
C ALA A 7 29.42 4.92 -13.34
N LEU A 8 30.22 5.96 -13.51
CA LEU A 8 31.02 6.57 -12.44
C LEU A 8 30.15 7.12 -11.32
N TRP A 9 29.06 7.80 -11.66
CA TRP A 9 28.09 8.31 -10.68
C TRP A 9 27.39 7.19 -9.88
N ARG A 10 27.00 6.10 -10.58
CA ARG A 10 26.44 4.91 -9.89
C ARG A 10 27.47 4.27 -8.97
N TRP A 11 28.72 4.17 -9.40
CA TRP A 11 29.81 3.64 -8.58
C TRP A 11 30.04 4.50 -7.34
N LEU A 12 30.12 5.83 -7.49
CA LEU A 12 30.24 6.76 -6.37
C LEU A 12 29.08 6.64 -5.37
N GLN A 13 27.86 6.45 -5.85
CA GLN A 13 26.69 6.22 -4.98
C GLN A 13 26.81 4.94 -4.14
N ILE A 14 27.52 3.93 -4.64
CA ILE A 14 27.74 2.65 -3.94
C ILE A 14 28.86 2.76 -2.92
N VAL A 15 29.94 3.46 -3.26
CA VAL A 15 31.15 3.57 -2.43
C VAL A 15 30.97 4.55 -1.27
N VAL A 16 30.13 5.57 -1.42
CA VAL A 16 29.86 6.51 -0.34
C VAL A 16 28.98 5.88 0.73
N PRO A 17 29.47 5.74 1.97
CA PRO A 17 28.72 5.12 3.05
C PRO A 17 27.38 5.80 3.31
N PHE A 18 26.43 5.06 3.87
CA PHE A 18 25.13 5.55 4.27
C PHE A 18 24.25 6.07 3.12
N GLY A 19 24.59 5.80 1.88
CA GLY A 19 23.83 6.28 0.73
C GLY A 19 23.70 7.81 0.66
N LEU A 20 24.69 8.55 1.15
CA LEU A 20 24.64 10.02 1.24
C LEU A 20 24.53 10.69 -0.14
N LEU A 21 25.03 10.06 -1.19
CA LEU A 21 24.89 10.50 -2.57
C LEU A 21 23.75 9.83 -3.33
N ALA A 22 23.05 8.87 -2.70
CA ALA A 22 21.91 8.21 -3.33
C ALA A 22 20.75 9.18 -3.54
N GLN A 23 20.08 9.05 -4.69
CA GLN A 23 18.90 9.82 -4.98
C GLN A 23 17.75 9.43 -4.01
N LYS A 24 17.60 8.15 -3.75
CA LYS A 24 16.71 7.52 -2.77
C LYS A 24 17.39 6.23 -2.25
N PRO A 25 17.16 5.83 -0.99
CA PRO A 25 16.55 6.59 0.10
C PRO A 25 17.49 7.65 0.67
N ARG A 26 16.95 8.61 1.44
CA ARG A 26 17.71 9.70 2.06
C ARG A 26 17.65 9.65 3.60
N HIS A 27 17.64 8.46 4.19
CA HIS A 27 17.40 8.24 5.62
C HIS A 27 18.29 9.09 6.53
N TYR A 28 19.59 9.08 6.30
CA TYR A 28 20.53 9.77 7.18
C TYR A 28 20.43 11.27 7.10
N ARG A 29 20.16 11.82 5.93
CA ARG A 29 19.85 13.26 5.78
C ARG A 29 18.57 13.63 6.51
N GLU A 30 17.54 12.79 6.42
CA GLU A 30 16.29 13.01 7.14
C GLU A 30 16.44 12.82 8.64
N MET A 31 17.25 11.87 9.11
CA MET A 31 17.59 11.72 10.53
C MET A 31 18.23 13.00 11.09
N LEU A 32 19.22 13.55 10.40
CA LEU A 32 19.86 14.82 10.81
C LEU A 32 18.88 15.98 10.80
N ARG A 33 18.02 16.09 9.78
CA ARG A 33 16.99 17.11 9.67
C ARG A 33 15.99 17.03 10.83
N VAL A 34 15.51 15.82 11.15
CA VAL A 34 14.56 15.57 12.24
C VAL A 34 15.21 15.83 13.59
N ALA A 35 16.45 15.40 13.80
CA ALA A 35 17.20 15.67 15.02
C ALA A 35 17.37 17.18 15.25
N TRP A 36 17.79 17.91 14.21
CA TRP A 36 17.91 19.38 14.27
C TRP A 36 16.59 20.08 14.57
N ALA A 37 15.51 19.69 13.90
CA ALA A 37 14.19 20.24 14.12
C ALA A 37 13.67 20.00 15.56
N ASN A 38 14.15 18.95 16.22
CA ASN A 38 13.74 18.55 17.57
C ASN A 38 14.78 18.87 18.66
N ARG A 39 15.83 19.67 18.39
CA ARG A 39 16.90 19.96 19.34
C ARG A 39 16.43 20.50 20.70
N GLY A 40 15.32 21.24 20.74
CA GLY A 40 14.69 21.74 21.99
C GLY A 40 13.57 20.84 22.53
N ARG A 41 13.19 19.75 21.84
CA ARG A 41 12.04 18.89 22.18
C ARG A 41 12.37 17.40 22.10
N TRP A 42 13.62 17.06 22.34
CA TRP A 42 14.12 15.69 22.17
C TRP A 42 13.32 14.64 22.96
N ARG A 43 12.97 14.93 24.23
CA ARG A 43 12.17 14.01 25.05
C ARG A 43 10.80 13.71 24.44
N TYR A 44 10.15 14.72 23.87
CA TYR A 44 8.87 14.56 23.17
C TYR A 44 9.01 13.70 21.91
N ALA A 45 9.99 14.00 21.06
CA ALA A 45 10.27 13.23 19.86
C ALA A 45 10.59 11.77 20.17
N MET A 46 11.41 11.51 21.19
CA MET A 46 11.73 10.15 21.63
C MET A 46 10.54 9.41 22.21
N ARG A 47 9.63 10.09 22.90
CA ARG A 47 8.38 9.47 23.38
C ARG A 47 7.52 8.99 22.21
N ILE A 48 7.38 9.80 21.14
CA ILE A 48 6.64 9.40 19.93
C ILE A 48 7.31 8.19 19.27
N LEU A 49 8.62 8.18 19.14
CA LEU A 49 9.34 7.05 18.54
C LEU A 49 9.22 5.76 19.35
N ARG A 50 9.22 5.84 20.68
CA ARG A 50 9.20 4.65 21.55
C ARG A 50 7.81 4.08 21.77
N HIS A 51 6.79 4.91 21.85
CA HIS A 51 5.44 4.53 22.27
C HIS A 51 4.36 4.76 21.22
N GLY A 52 4.60 5.62 20.24
CA GLY A 52 3.62 5.92 19.21
C GLY A 52 3.52 4.80 18.16
N VAL A 53 2.32 4.59 17.65
CA VAL A 53 2.06 3.73 16.51
C VAL A 53 2.44 4.48 15.23
N CYS A 54 3.06 3.77 14.27
CA CYS A 54 3.38 4.35 12.98
C CYS A 54 2.20 4.18 12.02
N ASP A 55 1.64 5.27 11.56
CA ASP A 55 0.56 5.33 10.56
C ASP A 55 1.08 5.54 9.14
N GLY A 56 2.38 5.32 8.91
CA GLY A 56 3.03 5.56 7.62
C GLY A 56 2.66 4.57 6.51
N CYS A 57 2.43 3.34 6.86
CA CYS A 57 2.02 2.26 5.94
C CYS A 57 1.34 1.12 6.70
N SER A 58 0.82 0.14 5.96
CA SER A 58 0.16 -1.04 6.52
C SER A 58 1.06 -1.92 7.42
N LEU A 59 2.38 -1.75 7.34
CA LEU A 59 3.38 -2.46 8.13
C LEU A 59 3.95 -1.61 9.26
N GLY A 60 3.26 -0.54 9.67
CA GLY A 60 3.71 0.38 10.70
C GLY A 60 3.73 -0.25 12.09
N PRO A 61 4.91 -0.41 12.73
CA PRO A 61 4.99 -1.00 14.05
C PRO A 61 4.61 -0.02 15.16
N ARG A 62 4.32 -0.56 16.34
CA ARG A 62 4.29 0.20 17.58
C ARG A 62 5.73 0.44 18.07
N GLY A 63 6.05 1.68 18.37
CA GLY A 63 7.43 2.03 18.72
C GLY A 63 8.39 1.84 17.55
N LEU A 64 9.54 1.24 17.81
CA LEU A 64 10.60 0.98 16.84
C LEU A 64 10.88 -0.51 16.67
N ARG A 65 9.96 -1.39 17.03
CA ARG A 65 10.15 -2.84 16.96
C ARG A 65 9.12 -3.46 16.03
N ASP A 66 9.56 -4.48 15.35
CA ASP A 66 8.72 -5.35 14.55
C ASP A 66 8.47 -6.65 15.31
N ASP A 67 7.32 -7.27 15.12
CA ASP A 67 6.94 -8.49 15.83
C ASP A 67 7.46 -9.76 15.13
N VAL A 68 7.94 -9.66 13.89
CA VAL A 68 8.39 -10.80 13.07
C VAL A 68 9.90 -10.92 13.05
N ILE A 69 10.63 -9.82 12.82
CA ILE A 69 12.09 -9.83 12.75
C ILE A 69 12.72 -8.92 13.82
N PRO A 70 13.83 -9.38 14.44
CA PRO A 70 14.44 -8.69 15.57
C PRO A 70 15.03 -7.34 15.20
N GLY A 71 15.18 -6.50 16.24
CA GLY A 71 15.91 -5.23 16.18
C GLY A 71 15.04 -4.03 15.84
N VAL A 72 15.69 -2.90 15.66
CA VAL A 72 15.04 -1.61 15.43
C VAL A 72 14.46 -1.55 14.02
N HIS A 73 13.24 -1.03 13.90
CA HIS A 73 12.60 -0.63 12.65
C HIS A 73 12.51 0.88 12.55
N LEU A 74 13.30 1.44 11.67
CA LEU A 74 13.28 2.87 11.34
C LEU A 74 13.36 3.03 9.83
N CYS A 75 12.45 3.81 9.28
CA CYS A 75 12.42 4.07 7.84
C CYS A 75 12.19 5.56 7.56
N LEU A 76 12.37 5.95 6.30
CA LEU A 76 12.20 7.34 5.87
C LEU A 76 10.79 7.88 6.12
N THR A 77 9.76 7.04 5.91
CA THR A 77 8.37 7.43 6.16
C THR A 77 8.14 7.73 7.64
N ARG A 78 8.66 6.88 8.55
CA ARG A 78 8.57 7.12 10.00
C ARG A 78 9.28 8.40 10.41
N LEU A 79 10.43 8.71 9.83
CA LEU A 79 11.17 9.95 10.08
C LEU A 79 10.40 11.18 9.57
N GLY A 80 9.83 11.09 8.37
CA GLY A 80 8.98 12.13 7.81
C GLY A 80 7.76 12.43 8.70
N LEU A 81 7.06 11.38 9.17
CA LEU A 81 5.94 11.52 10.10
C LEU A 81 6.37 12.10 11.44
N LEU A 82 7.52 11.69 12.00
CA LEU A 82 8.03 12.27 13.25
C LEU A 82 8.24 13.77 13.10
N ARG A 83 8.80 14.21 11.97
CA ARG A 83 8.97 15.64 11.68
C ARG A 83 7.62 16.38 11.67
N LEU A 84 6.61 15.82 10.99
CA LEU A 84 5.26 16.40 10.96
C LEU A 84 4.61 16.40 12.34
N ASN A 85 4.70 15.31 13.08
CA ASN A 85 4.09 15.17 14.41
C ASN A 85 4.72 16.07 15.47
N THR A 86 5.95 16.54 15.27
CA THR A 86 6.65 17.44 16.17
C THR A 86 6.62 18.92 15.73
N MET A 87 6.00 19.24 14.61
CA MET A 87 5.81 20.63 14.18
C MET A 87 4.96 21.43 15.18
N GLY A 88 5.24 22.71 15.29
CA GLY A 88 4.41 23.65 16.04
C GLY A 88 3.07 23.95 15.34
N PRO A 89 2.18 24.67 16.01
CA PRO A 89 0.95 25.17 15.41
C PRO A 89 1.25 26.19 14.31
N ILE A 90 0.32 26.33 13.36
CA ILE A 90 0.34 27.40 12.37
C ILE A 90 0.29 28.75 13.12
N PRO A 91 1.16 29.73 12.77
CA PRO A 91 1.14 31.04 13.40
C PRO A 91 -0.21 31.76 13.24
N ASP A 92 -0.60 32.52 14.25
CA ASP A 92 -1.79 33.34 14.17
C ASP A 92 -1.69 34.36 13.01
N GLY A 93 -2.77 34.56 12.31
CA GLY A 93 -2.82 35.43 11.13
C GLY A 93 -2.35 34.81 9.83
N ALA A 94 -1.62 33.68 9.85
CA ALA A 94 -1.12 33.03 8.63
C ALA A 94 -2.22 32.53 7.68
N LEU A 95 -3.43 32.32 8.19
CA LEU A 95 -4.59 31.83 7.43
C LEU A 95 -5.64 32.92 7.15
N ASP A 96 -5.37 34.21 7.47
CA ASP A 96 -6.33 35.31 7.33
C ASP A 96 -6.55 35.72 5.87
N ASP A 97 -5.67 35.29 4.97
CA ASP A 97 -5.78 35.60 3.54
C ASP A 97 -5.42 34.36 2.67
N VAL A 98 -6.45 33.74 2.12
CA VAL A 98 -6.28 32.58 1.22
C VAL A 98 -5.55 32.98 -0.08
N ALA A 99 -5.65 34.22 -0.54
CA ALA A 99 -4.97 34.68 -1.75
C ALA A 99 -3.44 34.70 -1.56
N SER A 100 -2.98 34.99 -0.36
CA SER A 100 -1.55 34.95 -0.01
C SER A 100 -1.04 33.50 0.04
N LEU A 101 -1.85 32.56 0.56
CA LEU A 101 -1.49 31.15 0.63
C LEU A 101 -1.33 30.49 -0.76
N ARG A 102 -2.12 30.92 -1.75
CA ARG A 102 -2.02 30.41 -3.14
C ARG A 102 -0.68 30.74 -3.81
N LYS A 103 0.07 31.70 -3.29
CA LYS A 103 1.39 32.07 -3.80
C LYS A 103 2.51 31.18 -3.26
N LEU A 104 2.22 30.39 -2.23
CA LEU A 104 3.19 29.51 -1.59
C LEU A 104 3.31 28.19 -2.33
N SER A 105 4.52 27.65 -2.39
CA SER A 105 4.75 26.27 -2.85
C SER A 105 4.18 25.26 -1.85
N ASN A 106 3.93 24.01 -2.30
CA ASN A 106 3.50 22.95 -1.41
C ASN A 106 4.45 22.74 -0.22
N GLU A 107 5.76 22.87 -0.44
CA GLU A 107 6.75 22.75 0.64
C GLU A 107 6.58 23.89 1.67
N GLN A 108 6.38 25.11 1.23
CA GLN A 108 6.15 26.26 2.11
C GLN A 108 4.84 26.11 2.89
N LEU A 109 3.75 25.66 2.24
CA LEU A 109 2.48 25.36 2.92
C LEU A 109 2.66 24.29 4.01
N HIS A 110 3.38 23.22 3.72
CA HIS A 110 3.70 22.18 4.71
C HIS A 110 4.55 22.70 5.88
N GLN A 111 5.34 23.74 5.68
CA GLN A 111 6.19 24.33 6.73
C GLN A 111 5.47 25.31 7.64
N LEU A 112 4.25 25.75 7.30
CA LEU A 112 3.47 26.66 8.14
C LEU A 112 3.20 26.07 9.53
N GLY A 113 3.01 24.78 9.63
CA GLY A 113 2.73 24.11 10.90
C GLY A 113 1.47 23.26 10.86
N ARG A 114 0.98 22.89 12.05
CA ARG A 114 -0.23 22.08 12.23
C ARG A 114 -1.42 22.96 12.61
N VAL A 115 -2.59 22.60 12.09
CA VAL A 115 -3.86 23.26 12.47
C VAL A 115 -4.18 22.92 13.93
N PRO A 116 -4.21 23.89 14.85
CA PRO A 116 -4.34 23.63 16.28
C PRO A 116 -5.78 23.58 16.79
N SER A 117 -6.74 24.08 16.01
CA SER A 117 -8.15 24.25 16.40
C SER A 117 -9.05 24.21 15.16
N PRO A 118 -10.36 24.03 15.32
CA PRO A 118 -11.31 24.16 14.22
C PRO A 118 -11.21 25.53 13.55
N LEU A 119 -11.36 25.53 12.23
CA LEU A 119 -11.30 26.71 11.40
C LEU A 119 -12.58 26.85 10.59
N LEU A 120 -13.12 28.05 10.50
CA LEU A 120 -14.28 28.37 9.68
C LEU A 120 -13.91 29.46 8.65
N ARG A 121 -14.37 29.24 7.41
CA ARG A 121 -14.38 30.24 6.36
C ARG A 121 -15.70 30.16 5.62
N LYS A 122 -16.45 31.24 5.59
CA LYS A 122 -17.70 31.34 4.83
C LYS A 122 -17.43 31.82 3.39
N PRO A 123 -18.36 31.57 2.46
CA PRO A 123 -18.30 32.18 1.13
C PRO A 123 -18.12 33.70 1.21
N GLY A 124 -17.18 34.23 0.41
CA GLY A 124 -16.85 35.66 0.41
C GLY A 124 -15.85 36.10 1.47
N GLU A 125 -15.59 35.36 2.52
CA GLU A 125 -14.57 35.73 3.51
C GLU A 125 -13.16 35.57 2.93
N ARG A 126 -12.28 36.50 3.32
CA ARG A 126 -10.91 36.57 2.81
C ARG A 126 -10.04 35.39 3.28
N GLY A 127 -10.21 34.93 4.51
CA GLY A 127 -9.41 33.89 5.14
C GLY A 127 -10.20 33.06 6.14
N PHE A 128 -9.46 32.27 6.92
CA PHE A 128 -10.02 31.38 7.94
C PHE A 128 -9.96 32.06 9.32
N ARG A 129 -11.01 31.91 10.10
CA ARG A 129 -11.02 32.27 11.52
C ARG A 129 -11.08 31.08 12.42
N LYS A 130 -10.46 31.13 13.59
CA LYS A 130 -10.58 30.12 14.63
C LYS A 130 -11.98 30.14 15.23
N ILE A 131 -12.53 28.96 15.49
CA ILE A 131 -13.81 28.77 16.19
C ILE A 131 -13.63 27.73 17.32
N SER A 132 -14.57 27.71 18.27
CA SER A 132 -14.56 26.68 19.30
C SER A 132 -15.01 25.30 18.74
N TRP A 133 -14.71 24.24 19.48
CA TRP A 133 -15.21 22.90 19.13
C TRP A 133 -16.73 22.81 19.22
N GLU A 134 -17.34 23.49 20.17
CA GLU A 134 -18.80 23.58 20.32
C GLU A 134 -19.43 24.26 19.10
N GLU A 135 -18.87 25.39 18.65
CA GLU A 135 -19.34 26.09 17.45
C GLU A 135 -19.18 25.19 16.21
N ALA A 136 -18.02 24.52 16.05
CA ALA A 136 -17.75 23.62 14.92
C ALA A 136 -18.72 22.45 14.88
N THR A 137 -18.93 21.78 16.02
CA THR A 137 -19.84 20.64 16.14
C THR A 137 -21.28 21.05 15.87
N ARG A 138 -21.74 22.17 16.44
CA ARG A 138 -23.08 22.70 16.19
C ARG A 138 -23.30 23.01 14.70
N LEU A 139 -22.37 23.73 14.07
CA LEU A 139 -22.48 24.06 12.65
C LEU A 139 -22.52 22.81 11.76
N ALA A 140 -21.71 21.79 12.08
CA ALA A 140 -21.72 20.52 11.34
C ALA A 140 -23.03 19.76 11.55
N ALA A 141 -23.52 19.66 12.80
CA ALA A 141 -24.79 18.99 13.12
C ALA A 141 -25.98 19.69 12.45
N ASP A 142 -26.04 21.03 12.53
CA ASP A 142 -27.08 21.82 11.88
C ASP A 142 -27.06 21.67 10.35
N ALA A 143 -25.90 21.55 9.74
CA ALA A 143 -25.77 21.33 8.30
C ALA A 143 -26.29 19.95 7.91
N LEU A 144 -25.88 18.90 8.64
CA LEU A 144 -26.36 17.52 8.40
C LEU A 144 -27.85 17.38 8.61
N ALA A 145 -28.41 17.97 9.68
CA ALA A 145 -29.84 17.92 9.98
C ALA A 145 -30.73 18.58 8.90
N ARG A 146 -30.18 19.56 8.17
CA ARG A 146 -30.92 20.26 7.08
C ARG A 146 -30.66 19.68 5.70
N THR A 147 -29.74 18.71 5.58
CA THR A 147 -29.34 18.15 4.29
C THR A 147 -29.98 16.78 4.13
N ASP A 148 -30.63 16.58 2.99
CA ASP A 148 -31.12 15.26 2.61
C ASP A 148 -29.97 14.26 2.57
N GLY A 149 -30.18 13.04 3.08
CA GLY A 149 -29.17 11.99 3.09
C GLY A 149 -28.55 11.71 1.72
N ASP A 150 -29.33 11.77 0.66
CA ASP A 150 -28.85 11.58 -0.71
C ASP A 150 -27.93 12.70 -1.22
N ARG A 151 -27.89 13.83 -0.52
CA ARG A 151 -27.01 14.98 -0.80
C ARG A 151 -25.84 15.12 0.16
N ALA A 152 -25.72 14.22 1.12
CA ALA A 152 -24.63 14.17 2.08
C ALA A 152 -23.72 12.99 1.76
N ALA A 153 -22.40 13.20 1.75
CA ALA A 153 -21.42 12.16 1.53
C ALA A 153 -20.28 12.27 2.54
N PHE A 154 -19.81 11.10 3.01
CA PHE A 154 -18.66 10.97 3.89
C PHE A 154 -17.55 10.23 3.16
N PHE A 155 -16.44 10.90 2.85
CA PHE A 155 -15.26 10.27 2.30
C PHE A 155 -14.12 10.28 3.32
N VAL A 156 -13.61 9.11 3.66
CA VAL A 156 -12.70 8.92 4.79
C VAL A 156 -11.33 8.45 4.31
N SER A 157 -10.27 9.11 4.79
CA SER A 157 -8.91 8.63 4.56
C SER A 157 -8.66 7.34 5.35
N SER A 158 -8.10 6.34 4.70
CA SER A 158 -7.65 5.10 5.35
C SER A 158 -6.27 5.22 6.00
N ARG A 159 -5.84 6.44 6.33
CA ARG A 159 -4.52 6.71 6.91
C ARG A 159 -4.63 7.74 8.03
N GLY A 160 -3.99 7.44 9.16
CA GLY A 160 -3.87 8.38 10.27
C GLY A 160 -5.10 8.48 11.17
N LEU A 161 -6.11 7.64 10.98
CA LEU A 161 -7.26 7.51 11.87
C LEU A 161 -7.22 6.17 12.61
N THR A 162 -7.85 6.14 13.78
CA THR A 162 -8.02 4.90 14.56
C THR A 162 -9.29 4.16 14.13
N ASN A 163 -9.41 2.89 14.48
CA ASN A 163 -10.61 2.09 14.19
C ASN A 163 -11.85 2.66 14.86
N GLU A 164 -11.71 3.23 16.06
CA GLU A 164 -12.79 3.92 16.76
C GLU A 164 -13.31 5.12 15.96
N ALA A 165 -12.42 5.89 15.34
CA ALA A 165 -12.80 7.02 14.48
C ALA A 165 -13.51 6.52 13.21
N TYR A 166 -13.04 5.45 12.58
CA TYR A 166 -13.73 4.83 11.43
C TYR A 166 -15.13 4.37 11.80
N TYR A 167 -15.27 3.66 12.92
CA TYR A 167 -16.56 3.23 13.44
C TYR A 167 -17.50 4.41 13.72
N ALA A 168 -17.00 5.47 14.38
CA ALA A 168 -17.80 6.64 14.71
C ALA A 168 -18.30 7.38 13.46
N ILE A 169 -17.44 7.54 12.43
CA ILE A 169 -17.81 8.20 11.16
C ILE A 169 -18.83 7.35 10.39
N GLN A 170 -18.64 6.04 10.32
CA GLN A 170 -19.59 5.14 9.68
C GLN A 170 -20.96 5.18 10.38
N LYS A 171 -20.97 5.11 11.72
CA LYS A 171 -22.19 5.26 12.52
C LYS A 171 -22.87 6.60 12.26
N LEU A 172 -22.11 7.71 12.27
CA LEU A 172 -22.63 9.05 12.02
C LEU A 172 -23.28 9.14 10.62
N ALA A 173 -22.66 8.60 9.58
CA ALA A 173 -23.23 8.60 8.24
C ALA A 173 -24.57 7.86 8.20
N ARG A 174 -24.65 6.66 8.78
CA ARG A 174 -25.88 5.87 8.82
C ARG A 174 -26.98 6.54 9.65
N VAL A 175 -26.64 7.12 10.78
CA VAL A 175 -27.60 7.88 11.62
C VAL A 175 -28.06 9.16 10.93
N ALA A 176 -27.19 9.85 10.17
CA ALA A 176 -27.57 10.99 9.33
C ALA A 176 -28.40 10.60 8.09
N GLY A 177 -28.65 9.31 7.87
CA GLY A 177 -29.51 8.81 6.79
C GLY A 177 -28.88 8.81 5.41
N THR A 178 -27.54 8.83 5.31
CA THR A 178 -26.87 8.75 4.02
C THR A 178 -26.26 7.36 3.76
N PRO A 179 -26.47 6.79 2.56
CA PRO A 179 -25.73 5.60 2.10
C PRO A 179 -24.32 5.96 1.62
N HIS A 180 -24.03 7.24 1.34
CA HIS A 180 -22.80 7.70 0.70
C HIS A 180 -21.67 7.84 1.70
N VAL A 181 -21.17 6.72 2.19
CA VAL A 181 -19.98 6.63 3.03
C VAL A 181 -18.95 5.73 2.34
N ASP A 182 -17.76 6.26 2.09
CA ASP A 182 -16.71 5.53 1.39
C ASP A 182 -15.32 5.92 1.89
N SER A 183 -14.34 5.13 1.49
CA SER A 183 -12.96 5.34 1.88
C SER A 183 -11.97 5.04 0.75
N CYS A 184 -10.76 5.56 0.86
CA CYS A 184 -9.71 5.25 -0.09
C CYS A 184 -9.25 3.77 -0.03
N ALA A 185 -9.67 2.99 0.96
CA ALA A 185 -9.39 1.54 1.02
C ALA A 185 -10.02 0.80 -0.15
N ARG A 186 -11.23 1.20 -0.55
CA ARG A 186 -11.95 0.61 -1.68
C ARG A 186 -11.23 0.87 -3.00
N LEU A 187 -10.79 2.09 -3.24
CA LEU A 187 -10.00 2.45 -4.43
C LEU A 187 -8.64 1.76 -4.47
N CYS A 188 -8.10 1.39 -3.30
CA CYS A 188 -6.77 0.82 -3.18
C CYS A 188 -6.75 -0.68 -3.51
N HIS A 189 -7.55 -1.48 -2.81
CA HIS A 189 -7.46 -2.94 -2.83
C HIS A 189 -8.80 -3.68 -2.86
N ALA A 190 -9.91 -3.04 -3.28
CA ALA A 190 -11.16 -3.78 -3.51
C ALA A 190 -10.97 -4.88 -4.55
N ALA A 191 -10.24 -4.59 -5.64
CA ALA A 191 -9.90 -5.58 -6.66
C ALA A 191 -9.13 -6.79 -6.07
N SER A 192 -8.25 -6.58 -5.09
CA SER A 192 -7.58 -7.68 -4.37
C SER A 192 -8.57 -8.52 -3.58
N ALA A 193 -9.48 -7.88 -2.84
CA ALA A 193 -10.47 -8.59 -2.05
C ALA A 193 -11.41 -9.43 -2.93
N SER A 194 -11.90 -8.85 -4.03
CA SER A 194 -12.76 -9.56 -4.99
C SER A 194 -12.03 -10.68 -5.70
N GLY A 195 -10.87 -10.40 -6.33
CA GLY A 195 -10.13 -11.38 -7.10
C GLY A 195 -9.65 -12.59 -6.25
N LEU A 196 -9.17 -12.34 -5.03
CA LEU A 196 -8.79 -13.42 -4.11
C LEU A 196 -10.00 -14.20 -3.59
N LYS A 197 -11.11 -13.51 -3.27
CA LYS A 197 -12.34 -14.16 -2.81
C LYS A 197 -12.94 -15.06 -3.88
N GLU A 198 -12.99 -14.59 -5.13
CA GLU A 198 -13.53 -15.35 -6.26
C GLU A 198 -12.69 -16.56 -6.63
N THR A 199 -11.38 -16.51 -6.39
CA THR A 199 -10.46 -17.59 -6.80
C THR A 199 -10.03 -18.51 -5.65
N LEU A 200 -9.86 -17.96 -4.43
CA LEU A 200 -9.37 -18.71 -3.26
C LEU A 200 -10.40 -18.81 -2.14
N GLY A 201 -11.57 -18.18 -2.31
CA GLY A 201 -12.64 -18.17 -1.30
C GLY A 201 -12.47 -17.12 -0.21
N TRP A 202 -11.33 -16.45 -0.10
CA TRP A 202 -11.05 -15.46 0.94
C TRP A 202 -10.16 -14.32 0.45
N GLY A 203 -10.53 -13.08 0.76
CA GLY A 203 -9.85 -11.85 0.30
C GLY A 203 -8.63 -11.43 1.14
N ALA A 204 -7.78 -12.38 1.55
CA ALA A 204 -6.63 -12.12 2.42
C ALA A 204 -5.32 -12.71 1.85
N PRO A 205 -4.14 -12.29 2.38
CA PRO A 205 -2.85 -12.93 2.07
C PRO A 205 -2.89 -14.42 2.37
N THR A 206 -2.20 -15.22 1.55
CA THR A 206 -2.10 -16.68 1.74
C THR A 206 -0.86 -17.12 2.51
N CYS A 207 0.02 -16.19 2.86
CA CYS A 207 1.22 -16.43 3.65
C CYS A 207 1.54 -15.18 4.51
N SER A 208 2.51 -15.28 5.39
CA SER A 208 2.95 -14.20 6.28
C SER A 208 4.21 -13.50 5.79
N LEU A 209 4.57 -12.36 6.41
CA LEU A 209 5.81 -11.66 6.09
C LEU A 209 7.07 -12.47 6.42
N SER A 210 6.99 -13.41 7.35
CA SER A 210 8.11 -14.32 7.66
C SER A 210 8.46 -15.24 6.50
N ASP A 211 7.49 -15.54 5.62
CA ASP A 211 7.69 -16.40 4.46
C ASP A 211 8.54 -15.76 3.36
N LEU A 212 8.69 -14.42 3.40
CA LEU A 212 9.64 -13.71 2.53
C LEU A 212 11.09 -14.13 2.76
N ILE A 213 11.41 -14.57 3.99
CA ILE A 213 12.76 -14.94 4.38
C ILE A 213 12.93 -16.45 4.21
N GLY A 214 13.80 -16.84 3.27
CA GLY A 214 14.05 -18.26 2.94
C GLY A 214 13.19 -18.83 1.82
N THR A 215 12.33 -18.03 1.17
CA THR A 215 11.77 -18.40 -0.13
C THR A 215 12.86 -18.42 -1.21
N ASP A 216 12.77 -19.30 -2.20
CA ASP A 216 13.75 -19.33 -3.30
C ASP A 216 13.59 -18.09 -4.20
N LEU A 217 12.35 -17.68 -4.46
CA LEU A 217 12.03 -16.55 -5.33
C LEU A 217 11.00 -15.62 -4.71
N LEU A 218 11.35 -14.34 -4.62
CA LEU A 218 10.43 -13.26 -4.29
C LEU A 218 10.11 -12.47 -5.56
N ILE A 219 8.84 -12.43 -5.92
CA ILE A 219 8.33 -11.75 -7.10
C ILE A 219 7.60 -10.48 -6.66
N LEU A 220 8.04 -9.33 -7.15
CA LEU A 220 7.38 -8.03 -6.91
C LEU A 220 6.69 -7.60 -8.19
N ILE A 221 5.36 -7.48 -8.18
CA ILE A 221 4.57 -7.07 -9.36
C ILE A 221 3.73 -5.84 -9.02
N GLY A 222 3.84 -4.78 -9.83
CA GLY A 222 3.04 -3.56 -9.68
C GLY A 222 3.19 -2.90 -8.31
N THR A 223 4.39 -2.97 -7.71
CA THR A 223 4.66 -2.45 -6.37
C THR A 223 6.04 -1.80 -6.25
N ASP A 224 6.10 -0.72 -5.49
CA ASP A 224 7.33 -0.06 -5.07
C ASP A 224 7.43 -0.09 -3.54
N VAL A 225 7.69 -1.27 -3.00
CA VAL A 225 7.76 -1.50 -1.55
C VAL A 225 8.84 -0.67 -0.87
N ALA A 226 9.90 -0.33 -1.59
CA ALA A 226 11.02 0.43 -1.03
C ALA A 226 10.64 1.87 -0.69
N ASN A 227 9.68 2.47 -1.41
CA ASN A 227 9.17 3.81 -1.12
C ASN A 227 7.86 3.79 -0.33
N ASN A 228 6.96 2.84 -0.61
CA ASN A 228 5.63 2.83 -0.01
C ASN A 228 5.56 2.07 1.31
N GLN A 229 6.23 0.91 1.41
CA GLN A 229 6.34 0.10 2.62
C GLN A 229 7.81 -0.18 2.95
N PRO A 230 8.62 0.88 3.26
CA PRO A 230 10.07 0.74 3.33
C PRO A 230 10.57 -0.25 4.37
N VAL A 231 9.78 -0.62 5.37
CA VAL A 231 10.13 -1.69 6.33
C VAL A 231 10.30 -3.05 5.65
N THR A 232 9.62 -3.30 4.53
CA THR A 232 9.76 -4.53 3.74
C THR A 232 11.20 -4.73 3.25
N THR A 233 11.95 -3.66 3.01
CA THR A 233 13.34 -3.73 2.57
C THR A 233 14.27 -4.43 3.57
N LYS A 234 13.92 -4.41 4.87
CA LYS A 234 14.64 -5.16 5.89
C LYS A 234 14.39 -6.66 5.75
N TYR A 235 13.15 -7.06 5.48
CA TYR A 235 12.83 -8.46 5.16
C TYR A 235 13.55 -8.92 3.89
N MET A 236 13.53 -8.10 2.84
CA MET A 236 14.26 -8.38 1.59
C MET A 236 15.77 -8.51 1.82
N HIS A 237 16.35 -7.69 2.71
CA HIS A 237 17.75 -7.82 3.08
C HIS A 237 18.06 -9.19 3.71
N PHE A 238 17.23 -9.65 4.65
CA PHE A 238 17.42 -10.97 5.27
C PHE A 238 17.13 -12.10 4.29
N ALA A 239 16.13 -11.96 3.44
CA ALA A 239 15.85 -12.90 2.35
C ALA A 239 17.07 -13.07 1.42
N LYS A 240 17.66 -11.96 0.96
CA LYS A 240 18.89 -11.97 0.16
C LYS A 240 20.03 -12.68 0.85
N ARG A 241 20.19 -12.51 2.15
CA ARG A 241 21.23 -13.19 2.93
C ARG A 241 21.02 -14.70 3.03
N GLN A 242 19.81 -15.18 2.81
CA GLN A 242 19.46 -16.60 2.76
C GLN A 242 19.42 -17.15 1.33
N GLY A 243 19.83 -16.35 0.33
CA GLY A 243 19.92 -16.80 -1.05
C GLY A 243 18.66 -16.54 -1.89
N THR A 244 17.63 -15.91 -1.33
CA THR A 244 16.42 -15.56 -2.09
C THR A 244 16.77 -14.69 -3.29
N ARG A 245 16.32 -15.08 -4.47
CA ARG A 245 16.34 -14.27 -5.68
C ARG A 245 15.13 -13.35 -5.70
N ILE A 246 15.32 -12.07 -6.03
CA ILE A 246 14.26 -11.07 -6.07
C ILE A 246 14.10 -10.57 -7.50
N VAL A 247 12.90 -10.73 -8.06
CA VAL A 247 12.56 -10.23 -9.40
C VAL A 247 11.47 -9.17 -9.32
N VAL A 248 11.57 -8.15 -10.16
CA VAL A 248 10.65 -7.01 -10.17
C VAL A 248 10.01 -6.89 -11.55
N VAL A 249 8.69 -6.80 -11.56
CA VAL A 249 7.85 -6.58 -12.74
C VAL A 249 7.12 -5.26 -12.56
N ASN A 250 7.64 -4.19 -13.14
CA ASN A 250 7.10 -2.83 -13.03
C ASN A 250 7.38 -2.06 -14.32
N PRO A 251 6.58 -1.07 -14.69
CA PRO A 251 6.85 -0.22 -15.87
C PRO A 251 8.07 0.71 -15.66
N PHE A 252 8.41 1.02 -14.41
CA PHE A 252 9.50 1.91 -14.05
C PHE A 252 10.48 1.25 -13.07
N ARG A 253 11.79 1.39 -13.36
CA ARG A 253 12.85 0.86 -12.50
C ARG A 253 13.19 1.85 -11.40
N GLU A 254 12.63 1.62 -10.22
CA GLU A 254 12.87 2.45 -9.05
C GLU A 254 14.30 2.28 -8.52
N PRO A 255 15.05 3.40 -8.33
CA PRO A 255 16.42 3.32 -7.80
C PRO A 255 16.51 2.65 -6.43
N SER A 256 15.47 2.76 -5.61
CA SER A 256 15.38 2.16 -4.28
C SER A 256 15.25 0.63 -4.32
N LEU A 257 14.75 0.07 -5.43
CA LEU A 257 14.71 -1.38 -5.63
C LEU A 257 16.04 -1.92 -6.19
N ASP A 258 16.81 -1.10 -6.88
CA ASP A 258 18.17 -1.48 -7.28
C ASP A 258 19.08 -1.61 -6.07
N ARG A 259 19.10 -0.59 -5.19
CA ARG A 259 19.90 -0.58 -3.97
C ARG A 259 19.24 0.23 -2.87
N TYR A 260 19.22 -0.34 -1.66
CA TYR A 260 18.63 0.28 -0.49
C TYR A 260 19.57 0.21 0.72
N TRP A 261 19.66 1.28 1.50
CA TRP A 261 20.42 1.36 2.73
C TRP A 261 19.48 1.21 3.93
N VAL A 262 19.31 -0.02 4.40
CA VAL A 262 18.43 -0.32 5.54
C VAL A 262 19.05 0.27 6.81
N PRO A 263 18.45 1.32 7.41
CA PRO A 263 19.11 2.10 8.47
C PRO A 263 19.34 1.33 9.77
N SER A 264 18.55 0.28 9.99
CA SER A 264 18.64 -0.56 11.20
C SER A 264 19.53 -1.80 11.04
N VAL A 265 20.21 -1.96 9.90
CA VAL A 265 21.14 -3.08 9.63
C VAL A 265 22.51 -2.51 9.33
N PRO A 266 23.52 -2.64 10.22
CA PRO A 266 24.81 -1.96 10.08
C PRO A 266 25.52 -2.16 8.74
N SER A 267 25.58 -3.40 8.23
CA SER A 267 26.18 -3.69 6.93
C SER A 267 25.44 -3.04 5.77
N SER A 268 24.11 -3.07 5.78
CA SER A 268 23.29 -2.42 4.76
C SER A 268 23.31 -0.90 4.92
N ALA A 269 23.35 -0.38 6.13
CA ALA A 269 23.46 1.04 6.40
C ALA A 269 24.75 1.63 5.81
N LEU A 270 25.86 0.91 5.89
CA LEU A 270 27.14 1.33 5.35
C LEU A 270 27.22 1.16 3.82
N PHE A 271 26.94 -0.04 3.31
CA PHE A 271 27.26 -0.40 1.93
C PHE A 271 26.02 -0.56 1.03
N GLY A 272 24.82 -0.47 1.59
CA GLY A 272 23.58 -0.75 0.88
C GLY A 272 23.38 -2.24 0.56
N THR A 273 22.16 -2.59 0.25
CA THR A 273 21.75 -3.92 -0.21
C THR A 273 21.26 -3.81 -1.64
N ALA A 274 21.83 -4.56 -2.57
CA ALA A 274 21.25 -4.77 -3.88
C ALA A 274 19.99 -5.62 -3.69
N LEU A 275 18.82 -5.06 -3.99
CA LEU A 275 17.55 -5.74 -3.76
C LEU A 275 17.14 -6.57 -4.97
N ALA A 276 16.84 -5.92 -6.10
CA ALA A 276 16.42 -6.62 -7.33
C ALA A 276 17.58 -7.33 -8.01
N ASP A 277 17.40 -8.62 -8.33
CA ASP A 277 18.32 -9.38 -9.18
C ASP A 277 17.97 -9.22 -10.66
N ASP A 278 16.67 -9.21 -10.99
CA ASP A 278 16.18 -8.99 -12.34
C ASP A 278 15.03 -7.99 -12.35
N PHE A 279 14.89 -7.33 -13.50
CA PHE A 279 13.84 -6.36 -13.73
C PHE A 279 13.18 -6.60 -15.11
N PHE A 280 11.85 -6.65 -15.11
CA PHE A 280 11.02 -6.84 -16.29
C PHE A 280 10.13 -5.60 -16.51
N PRO A 281 10.45 -4.75 -17.48
CA PRO A 281 9.74 -3.49 -17.71
C PRO A 281 8.43 -3.72 -18.47
N VAL A 282 7.42 -4.25 -17.80
CA VAL A 282 6.09 -4.46 -18.37
C VAL A 282 5.46 -3.11 -18.75
N ARG A 283 4.73 -3.07 -19.88
CA ARG A 283 3.93 -1.89 -20.24
C ARG A 283 2.82 -1.68 -19.21
N GLY A 284 2.51 -0.42 -18.88
CA GLY A 284 1.37 -0.12 -18.00
C GLY A 284 0.08 -0.69 -18.58
N GLY A 285 -0.59 -1.57 -17.83
CA GLY A 285 -1.78 -2.31 -18.27
C GLY A 285 -1.50 -3.63 -19.01
N GLY A 286 -0.24 -3.96 -19.30
CA GLY A 286 0.16 -5.20 -19.96
C GLY A 286 0.37 -6.40 -19.03
N ASP A 287 -0.06 -6.29 -17.77
CA ASP A 287 0.23 -7.30 -16.74
C ASP A 287 -0.45 -8.65 -17.03
N ILE A 288 -1.71 -8.64 -17.52
CA ILE A 288 -2.43 -9.87 -17.90
C ILE A 288 -1.68 -10.58 -19.03
N ALA A 289 -1.29 -9.86 -20.08
CA ALA A 289 -0.57 -10.43 -21.21
C ALA A 289 0.79 -11.01 -20.76
N PHE A 290 1.52 -10.29 -19.90
CA PHE A 290 2.78 -10.77 -19.34
C PHE A 290 2.57 -12.09 -18.55
N MET A 291 1.60 -12.11 -17.61
CA MET A 291 1.31 -13.30 -16.81
C MET A 291 0.79 -14.47 -17.64
N SER A 292 -0.02 -14.18 -18.68
CA SER A 292 -0.45 -15.20 -19.66
C SER A 292 0.73 -15.80 -20.40
N GLY A 293 1.68 -14.98 -20.84
CA GLY A 293 2.90 -15.45 -21.49
C GLY A 293 3.77 -16.31 -20.55
N VAL A 294 3.88 -15.94 -19.28
CA VAL A 294 4.58 -16.76 -18.28
C VAL A 294 3.88 -18.11 -18.10
N LEU A 295 2.56 -18.14 -17.93
CA LEU A 295 1.79 -19.38 -17.77
C LEU A 295 1.86 -20.25 -19.02
N LYS A 296 1.76 -19.66 -20.23
CA LYS A 296 1.94 -20.36 -21.51
C LYS A 296 3.33 -20.99 -21.60
N SER A 297 4.39 -20.24 -21.30
CA SER A 297 5.75 -20.76 -21.30
C SER A 297 5.96 -21.89 -20.26
N LEU A 298 5.32 -21.80 -19.10
CA LEU A 298 5.35 -22.88 -18.09
C LEU A 298 4.63 -24.13 -18.60
N ASP A 299 3.47 -23.99 -19.27
CA ASP A 299 2.73 -25.12 -19.86
C ASP A 299 3.54 -25.79 -20.98
N GLU A 300 4.11 -25.02 -21.91
CA GLU A 300 4.96 -25.51 -23.01
C GLU A 300 6.20 -26.28 -22.50
N ARG A 301 6.66 -25.99 -21.29
CA ARG A 301 7.82 -26.67 -20.65
C ARG A 301 7.43 -27.82 -19.73
N GLY A 302 6.14 -28.12 -19.56
CA GLY A 302 5.66 -29.11 -18.58
C GLY A 302 6.04 -28.73 -17.14
N ALA A 303 6.08 -27.44 -16.83
CA ALA A 303 6.55 -26.92 -15.54
C ALA A 303 5.41 -26.55 -14.57
N TRP A 304 4.17 -26.90 -14.87
CA TRP A 304 3.08 -26.82 -13.90
C TRP A 304 3.23 -27.93 -12.84
N ASP A 305 2.79 -27.68 -11.63
CA ASP A 305 2.70 -28.68 -10.56
C ASP A 305 1.43 -29.51 -10.77
N GLU A 306 1.55 -30.56 -11.60
CA GLU A 306 0.39 -31.34 -12.06
C GLU A 306 -0.36 -32.02 -10.91
N GLU A 307 0.34 -32.49 -9.89
CA GLU A 307 -0.26 -33.10 -8.72
C GLU A 307 -1.10 -32.10 -7.94
N PHE A 308 -0.53 -30.94 -7.67
CA PHE A 308 -1.24 -29.85 -6.97
C PHE A 308 -2.43 -29.34 -7.80
N VAL A 309 -2.23 -29.12 -9.09
CA VAL A 309 -3.28 -28.60 -9.98
C VAL A 309 -4.45 -29.58 -10.05
N ALA A 310 -4.20 -30.85 -10.24
CA ALA A 310 -5.24 -31.88 -10.31
C ALA A 310 -6.00 -32.04 -8.98
N ALA A 311 -5.29 -31.99 -7.85
CA ALA A 311 -5.88 -32.23 -6.54
C ALA A 311 -6.56 -31.01 -5.90
N ARG A 312 -6.16 -29.77 -6.27
CA ARG A 312 -6.48 -28.56 -5.52
C ARG A 312 -7.09 -27.44 -6.35
N THR A 313 -7.26 -27.60 -7.66
CA THR A 313 -7.77 -26.53 -8.52
C THR A 313 -8.90 -27.02 -9.43
N THR A 314 -9.65 -26.07 -9.96
CA THR A 314 -10.65 -26.26 -11.02
C THR A 314 -10.36 -25.29 -12.16
N GLY A 315 -10.83 -25.56 -13.38
CA GLY A 315 -10.67 -24.66 -14.54
C GLY A 315 -9.28 -24.67 -15.19
N ALA A 316 -8.39 -25.57 -14.80
CA ALA A 316 -7.03 -25.63 -15.34
C ALA A 316 -7.00 -26.02 -16.83
N ALA A 317 -7.91 -26.89 -17.27
CA ALA A 317 -8.00 -27.32 -18.67
C ALA A 317 -8.44 -26.16 -19.57
N GLU A 318 -9.45 -25.41 -19.15
CA GLU A 318 -9.95 -24.22 -19.84
C GLU A 318 -8.88 -23.14 -19.94
N LEU A 319 -8.16 -22.88 -18.83
CA LEU A 319 -7.06 -21.91 -18.81
C LEU A 319 -5.96 -22.33 -19.80
N ARG A 320 -5.56 -23.59 -19.79
CA ARG A 320 -4.55 -24.11 -20.74
C ARG A 320 -5.00 -23.98 -22.19
N ALA A 321 -6.25 -24.30 -22.49
CA ALA A 321 -6.80 -24.17 -23.84
C ALA A 321 -6.73 -22.70 -24.31
N HIS A 322 -7.11 -21.77 -23.42
CA HIS A 322 -7.01 -20.34 -23.69
C HIS A 322 -5.55 -19.90 -23.93
N LEU A 323 -4.63 -20.28 -23.03
CA LEU A 323 -3.20 -19.92 -23.16
C LEU A 323 -2.57 -20.44 -24.45
N ARG A 324 -2.91 -21.65 -24.88
CA ARG A 324 -2.40 -22.23 -26.13
C ARG A 324 -2.91 -21.50 -27.37
N ALA A 325 -4.13 -20.97 -27.32
CA ALA A 325 -4.72 -20.18 -28.42
C ALA A 325 -4.14 -18.76 -28.53
N LEU A 326 -3.49 -18.24 -27.48
CA LEU A 326 -2.86 -16.92 -27.54
C LEU A 326 -1.58 -16.95 -28.39
N GLU A 327 -1.47 -16.02 -29.32
CA GLU A 327 -0.26 -15.84 -30.12
C GLU A 327 0.82 -15.11 -29.35
N TRP A 328 2.09 -15.55 -29.50
CA TRP A 328 3.21 -14.91 -28.80
C TRP A 328 3.44 -13.46 -29.22
N GLU A 329 3.11 -13.11 -30.46
CA GLU A 329 3.20 -11.74 -30.97
C GLU A 329 2.23 -10.82 -30.19
N THR A 330 0.97 -11.25 -30.03
CA THR A 330 -0.03 -10.52 -29.23
C THR A 330 0.43 -10.34 -27.78
N ILE A 331 0.93 -11.42 -27.16
CA ILE A 331 1.45 -11.38 -25.79
C ILE A 331 2.60 -10.36 -25.68
N SER A 332 3.52 -10.35 -26.64
CA SER A 332 4.68 -9.46 -26.64
C SER A 332 4.26 -8.01 -26.84
N ASP A 333 3.36 -7.76 -27.75
CA ASP A 333 2.86 -6.41 -28.06
C ASP A 333 2.09 -5.82 -26.88
N GLU A 334 1.19 -6.56 -26.28
CA GLU A 334 0.39 -6.11 -25.15
C GLU A 334 1.21 -5.93 -23.88
N SER A 335 2.09 -6.88 -23.56
CA SER A 335 2.97 -6.80 -22.39
C SER A 335 4.07 -5.75 -22.54
N GLY A 336 4.44 -5.41 -23.77
CA GLY A 336 5.60 -4.58 -24.10
C GLY A 336 6.94 -5.26 -23.86
N LEU A 337 6.95 -6.60 -23.73
CA LEU A 337 8.15 -7.40 -23.49
C LEU A 337 8.35 -8.43 -24.60
N PRO A 338 9.56 -8.59 -25.12
CA PRO A 338 9.85 -9.64 -26.09
C PRO A 338 9.69 -11.03 -25.43
N ARG A 339 9.31 -12.02 -26.24
CA ARG A 339 9.09 -13.41 -25.82
C ARG A 339 10.24 -13.94 -24.96
N GLU A 340 11.47 -13.71 -25.33
CA GLU A 340 12.67 -14.17 -24.62
C GLU A 340 12.77 -13.62 -23.20
N ALA A 341 12.28 -12.40 -22.97
CA ALA A 341 12.24 -11.83 -21.63
C ALA A 341 11.19 -12.52 -20.74
N ILE A 342 10.01 -12.82 -21.32
CA ILE A 342 8.93 -13.55 -20.62
C ILE A 342 9.39 -14.97 -20.31
N GLU A 343 10.01 -15.66 -21.28
CA GLU A 343 10.55 -17.01 -21.09
C GLU A 343 11.69 -17.04 -20.05
N ARG A 344 12.52 -16.01 -19.98
CA ARG A 344 13.56 -15.89 -18.94
C ARG A 344 12.94 -15.76 -17.53
N PHE A 345 11.85 -14.99 -17.38
CA PHE A 345 11.11 -14.94 -16.13
C PHE A 345 10.49 -16.32 -15.80
N SER A 346 9.81 -16.91 -16.77
CA SER A 346 9.18 -18.23 -16.64
C SER A 346 10.19 -19.29 -16.19
N LEU A 347 11.38 -19.30 -16.78
CA LEU A 347 12.46 -20.23 -16.41
C LEU A 347 12.95 -19.99 -14.96
N ALA A 348 13.08 -18.74 -14.55
CA ALA A 348 13.45 -18.42 -13.16
C ALA A 348 12.37 -18.91 -12.18
N TYR A 349 11.09 -18.75 -12.53
CA TYR A 349 9.97 -19.21 -11.74
C TYR A 349 9.84 -20.74 -11.73
N ALA A 350 10.04 -21.40 -12.85
CA ALA A 350 10.04 -22.86 -12.96
C ALA A 350 11.12 -23.54 -12.09
N ARG A 351 12.29 -22.92 -11.97
CA ARG A 351 13.41 -23.42 -11.16
C ARG A 351 13.23 -23.24 -9.66
N ALA A 352 12.42 -22.28 -9.24
CA ALA A 352 12.14 -22.04 -7.84
C ALA A 352 11.21 -23.12 -7.27
N ARG A 353 11.60 -23.71 -6.16
CA ARG A 353 10.76 -24.69 -5.42
C ARG A 353 9.72 -23.97 -4.59
N THR A 354 10.06 -22.79 -4.10
CA THR A 354 9.19 -21.92 -3.31
C THR A 354 9.19 -20.52 -3.89
N ALA A 355 8.02 -19.90 -3.93
CA ALA A 355 7.90 -18.50 -4.35
C ALA A 355 6.84 -17.74 -3.58
N VAL A 356 7.14 -16.50 -3.27
CA VAL A 356 6.17 -15.53 -2.74
C VAL A 356 5.95 -14.42 -3.76
N ILE A 357 4.68 -14.17 -4.10
CA ILE A 357 4.29 -13.09 -5.01
C ILE A 357 3.75 -11.92 -4.18
N LEU A 358 4.46 -10.82 -4.23
CA LEU A 358 4.09 -9.56 -3.59
C LEU A 358 3.58 -8.59 -4.66
N TYR A 359 2.33 -8.13 -4.55
CA TYR A 359 1.77 -7.17 -5.50
C TYR A 359 1.03 -6.02 -4.79
N SER A 360 0.82 -4.92 -5.51
CA SER A 360 0.12 -3.76 -4.97
C SER A 360 -0.72 -3.04 -6.03
N MET A 361 -0.94 -1.75 -5.84
CA MET A 361 -1.87 -0.92 -6.63
C MET A 361 -1.52 -0.81 -8.12
N GLY A 362 -0.30 -1.13 -8.53
CA GLY A 362 0.07 -1.24 -9.94
C GLY A 362 -0.76 -2.28 -10.70
N LEU A 363 -1.35 -3.26 -10.00
CA LEU A 363 -2.28 -4.24 -10.58
C LEU A 363 -3.74 -3.87 -10.35
N THR A 364 -4.08 -3.28 -9.20
CA THR A 364 -5.48 -3.14 -8.76
C THR A 364 -6.17 -1.90 -9.29
N GLN A 365 -5.43 -0.86 -9.69
CA GLN A 365 -5.99 0.43 -10.13
C GLN A 365 -6.24 0.51 -11.65
N TYR A 366 -6.72 -0.57 -12.22
CA TYR A 366 -7.21 -0.65 -13.60
C TYR A 366 -8.68 -1.10 -13.62
N ALA A 367 -9.40 -0.82 -14.71
CA ALA A 367 -10.76 -1.33 -14.89
C ALA A 367 -10.83 -2.87 -14.81
N PHE A 368 -9.76 -3.54 -15.21
CA PHE A 368 -9.55 -4.99 -15.12
C PHE A 368 -8.68 -5.42 -13.91
N GLY A 369 -8.65 -4.61 -12.84
CA GLY A 369 -7.83 -4.89 -11.65
C GLY A 369 -8.16 -6.21 -10.97
N VAL A 370 -9.42 -6.65 -11.00
CA VAL A 370 -9.84 -7.96 -10.48
C VAL A 370 -9.19 -9.09 -11.29
N ASP A 371 -9.19 -8.99 -12.61
CA ASP A 371 -8.60 -10.00 -13.49
C ASP A 371 -7.09 -10.05 -13.37
N ASN A 372 -6.42 -8.91 -13.17
CA ASN A 372 -5.00 -8.88 -12.80
C ASN A 372 -4.72 -9.73 -11.56
N VAL A 373 -5.55 -9.61 -10.52
CA VAL A 373 -5.38 -10.38 -9.28
C VAL A 373 -5.65 -11.87 -9.51
N LYS A 374 -6.67 -12.22 -10.30
CA LYS A 374 -6.93 -13.61 -10.69
C LYS A 374 -5.75 -14.21 -11.44
N MET A 375 -5.08 -13.45 -12.30
CA MET A 375 -3.88 -13.91 -12.99
C MET A 375 -2.69 -14.13 -12.05
N VAL A 376 -2.53 -13.30 -11.01
CA VAL A 376 -1.54 -13.56 -9.94
C VAL A 376 -1.85 -14.88 -9.23
N VAL A 377 -3.12 -15.14 -8.94
CA VAL A 377 -3.55 -16.43 -8.33
C VAL A 377 -3.25 -17.58 -9.27
N ASN A 378 -3.56 -17.47 -10.56
CA ASN A 378 -3.27 -18.51 -11.55
C ASN A 378 -1.77 -18.83 -11.61
N LEU A 379 -0.88 -17.82 -11.55
CA LEU A 379 0.57 -18.05 -11.46
C LEU A 379 0.95 -18.86 -10.22
N ALA A 380 0.38 -18.52 -9.06
CA ALA A 380 0.68 -19.23 -7.82
C ALA A 380 0.15 -20.67 -7.83
N LEU A 381 -1.09 -20.85 -8.30
CA LEU A 381 -1.72 -22.20 -8.36
C LEU A 381 -1.03 -23.13 -9.37
N ALA A 382 -0.64 -22.60 -10.54
CA ALA A 382 0.09 -23.40 -11.55
C ALA A 382 1.40 -24.02 -11.00
N ARG A 383 1.99 -23.41 -9.98
CA ARG A 383 3.24 -23.88 -9.35
C ARG A 383 3.04 -24.41 -7.93
N GLY A 384 1.79 -24.62 -7.47
CA GLY A 384 1.49 -25.07 -6.13
C GLY A 384 2.04 -24.14 -5.02
N ASN A 385 2.17 -22.83 -5.29
CA ASN A 385 2.73 -21.85 -4.36
C ASN A 385 1.66 -21.25 -3.41
N VAL A 386 0.72 -22.07 -2.97
CA VAL A 386 -0.32 -21.72 -1.98
C VAL A 386 -0.43 -22.86 -0.97
N GLY A 387 -0.54 -22.53 0.32
CA GLY A 387 -0.73 -23.53 1.38
C GLY A 387 0.54 -24.31 1.77
N ARG A 388 1.72 -23.81 1.42
CA ARG A 388 3.02 -24.38 1.78
C ARG A 388 3.90 -23.30 2.44
N ASP A 389 4.84 -23.74 3.27
CA ASP A 389 5.85 -22.85 3.86
C ASP A 389 6.67 -22.16 2.77
N LYS A 390 6.98 -20.88 2.99
CA LYS A 390 7.75 -20.03 2.08
C LYS A 390 7.11 -19.84 0.70
N CYS A 391 5.80 -20.07 0.59
CA CYS A 391 5.01 -19.89 -0.61
C CYS A 391 3.78 -19.05 -0.32
N GLY A 392 3.36 -18.24 -1.27
CA GLY A 392 2.08 -17.54 -1.16
C GLY A 392 1.97 -16.25 -1.95
N ILE A 393 0.86 -15.58 -1.72
CA ILE A 393 0.47 -14.32 -2.35
C ILE A 393 0.25 -13.29 -1.24
N ILE A 394 0.87 -12.13 -1.37
CA ILE A 394 0.69 -11.00 -0.44
C ILE A 394 0.27 -9.76 -1.23
N PRO A 395 -1.02 -9.37 -1.18
CA PRO A 395 -1.43 -8.03 -1.57
C PRO A 395 -0.88 -7.04 -0.54
N ILE A 396 0.25 -6.39 -0.84
CA ILE A 396 0.86 -5.47 0.10
C ILE A 396 0.15 -4.12 0.06
N ARG A 397 -0.64 -3.86 1.10
CA ARG A 397 -1.47 -2.66 1.18
C ARG A 397 -0.64 -1.43 1.53
N GLY A 398 -1.08 -0.25 1.03
CA GLY A 398 -0.36 1.01 1.24
C GLY A 398 -0.61 1.61 2.61
N HIS A 399 -1.84 1.99 2.89
CA HIS A 399 -2.19 2.78 4.07
C HIS A 399 -2.35 1.94 5.34
N SER A 400 -2.03 2.54 6.49
CA SER A 400 -2.07 1.90 7.80
C SER A 400 -3.47 1.45 8.24
N GLY A 401 -4.50 2.20 7.90
CA GLY A 401 -5.89 1.94 8.29
C GLY A 401 -6.75 1.27 7.21
N VAL A 402 -6.15 0.76 6.11
CA VAL A 402 -6.92 0.24 4.99
C VAL A 402 -7.77 -0.98 5.34
N GLN A 403 -7.29 -1.85 6.22
CA GLN A 403 -8.06 -3.00 6.71
C GLN A 403 -9.10 -2.56 7.75
N GLY A 404 -8.69 -1.76 8.74
CA GLY A 404 -9.59 -1.27 9.77
C GLY A 404 -10.76 -0.46 9.20
N THR A 405 -10.52 0.34 8.15
CA THR A 405 -11.60 1.07 7.45
C THR A 405 -12.63 0.10 6.85
N ALA A 406 -12.17 -0.95 6.17
CA ALA A 406 -13.06 -1.96 5.59
C ALA A 406 -13.80 -2.77 6.66
N GLU A 407 -13.11 -3.18 7.72
CA GLU A 407 -13.69 -3.94 8.85
C GLU A 407 -14.69 -3.10 9.67
N CYS A 408 -14.46 -1.79 9.79
CA CYS A 408 -15.42 -0.88 10.40
C CYS A 408 -16.61 -0.54 9.48
N GLY A 409 -16.65 -1.06 8.25
CA GLY A 409 -17.75 -0.87 7.32
C GLY A 409 -17.83 0.52 6.72
N VAL A 410 -16.69 1.23 6.58
CA VAL A 410 -16.65 2.53 5.87
C VAL A 410 -16.66 2.28 4.36
N ASP A 411 -17.81 1.82 3.92
CA ASP A 411 -18.11 1.33 2.58
C ASP A 411 -19.64 1.47 2.36
N PRO A 412 -20.14 1.85 1.19
CA PRO A 412 -21.57 2.01 0.97
C PRO A 412 -22.37 0.72 1.23
N ASP A 413 -21.79 -0.44 0.90
CA ASP A 413 -22.47 -1.74 0.93
C ASP A 413 -22.28 -2.49 2.26
N LYS A 414 -21.59 -1.89 3.25
CA LYS A 414 -21.20 -2.57 4.49
C LYS A 414 -21.64 -1.81 5.73
N LEU A 415 -21.83 -2.58 6.80
CA LEU A 415 -21.98 -2.14 8.17
C LEU A 415 -20.75 -2.56 9.00
N PRO A 416 -20.57 -2.07 10.23
CA PRO A 416 -19.45 -2.47 11.08
C PRO A 416 -19.32 -4.00 11.22
N GLY A 417 -18.09 -4.51 11.17
CA GLY A 417 -17.81 -5.93 11.07
C GLY A 417 -17.80 -6.44 9.62
N ALA A 418 -17.80 -5.53 8.64
CA ALA A 418 -17.86 -5.82 7.21
C ALA A 418 -19.11 -6.66 6.81
N VAL A 419 -20.18 -6.60 7.63
CA VAL A 419 -21.42 -7.30 7.32
C VAL A 419 -22.23 -6.53 6.27
N GLU A 420 -23.03 -7.25 5.51
CA GLU A 420 -23.84 -6.68 4.43
C GLU A 420 -24.97 -5.78 4.93
N VAL A 421 -25.31 -4.77 4.14
CA VAL A 421 -26.49 -3.93 4.37
C VAL A 421 -27.71 -4.70 3.92
N ASN A 422 -28.44 -5.29 4.88
CA ASN A 422 -29.73 -5.95 4.70
C ASN A 422 -30.62 -5.66 5.92
N ASP A 423 -31.90 -6.00 5.84
CA ASP A 423 -32.89 -5.66 6.87
C ASP A 423 -32.53 -6.24 8.26
N GLU A 424 -32.07 -7.48 8.32
CA GLU A 424 -31.66 -8.15 9.56
C GLU A 424 -30.50 -7.42 10.24
N ASN A 425 -29.41 -7.21 9.50
CA ASN A 425 -28.24 -6.52 10.01
C ASN A 425 -28.56 -5.08 10.40
N CYS A 426 -29.39 -4.41 9.60
CA CYS A 426 -29.83 -3.06 9.88
C CYS A 426 -30.62 -2.96 11.19
N ALA A 427 -31.60 -3.84 11.40
CA ALA A 427 -32.38 -3.89 12.62
C ALA A 427 -31.51 -4.15 13.85
N ARG A 428 -30.52 -5.05 13.74
CA ARG A 428 -29.53 -5.32 14.78
C ARG A 428 -28.73 -4.07 15.18
N PHE A 429 -28.27 -3.29 14.20
CA PHE A 429 -27.51 -2.07 14.48
C PHE A 429 -28.39 -0.93 14.99
N GLU A 430 -29.62 -0.79 14.51
CA GLU A 430 -30.60 0.17 15.05
C GLU A 430 -30.86 -0.09 16.54
N GLN A 431 -31.09 -1.36 16.89
CA GLN A 431 -31.23 -1.76 18.30
C GLN A 431 -29.96 -1.46 19.12
N ALA A 432 -28.78 -1.84 18.60
CA ALA A 432 -27.50 -1.65 19.30
C ALA A 432 -27.14 -0.16 19.47
N TRP A 433 -27.52 0.69 18.52
CA TRP A 433 -27.26 2.12 18.58
C TRP A 433 -28.32 2.92 19.34
N GLY A 434 -29.48 2.33 19.58
CA GLY A 434 -30.62 2.99 20.20
C GLY A 434 -31.18 4.13 19.31
N HIS A 435 -31.00 4.03 18.00
CA HIS A 435 -31.39 5.05 17.05
C HIS A 435 -31.85 4.41 15.74
N PRO A 436 -33.08 4.72 15.25
CA PRO A 436 -33.50 4.29 13.92
C PRO A 436 -32.64 4.96 12.85
N ARG A 437 -32.38 4.25 11.76
CA ARG A 437 -31.78 4.89 10.59
C ARG A 437 -32.74 5.90 10.01
N SER A 438 -32.32 7.14 9.87
CA SER A 438 -33.06 8.12 9.10
C SER A 438 -32.77 7.89 7.61
N GLY A 439 -33.70 7.26 6.92
CA GLY A 439 -33.66 7.12 5.47
C GLY A 439 -33.25 5.75 4.93
N ARG A 440 -33.82 5.40 3.82
CA ARG A 440 -33.66 4.13 3.09
C ARG A 440 -32.22 4.02 2.58
N ALA A 441 -31.41 3.16 3.16
CA ALA A 441 -30.25 2.62 2.46
C ALA A 441 -30.77 1.68 1.37
N HIS A 442 -31.15 2.22 0.22
CA HIS A 442 -31.29 1.40 -0.99
C HIS A 442 -29.90 1.29 -1.60
N VAL A 443 -29.41 0.06 -1.71
CA VAL A 443 -28.32 -0.33 -2.59
C VAL A 443 -28.78 -0.15 -4.03
#